data_5787ac5c344fbd616ed7a45e6211aa49
#
_entry.id   5787ac5c344fbd616ed7a45e6211aa49
#
_cell.length_a   1.000
_cell.length_b   1.000
_cell.length_c   1.000
_cell.angle_alpha   90.00
_cell.angle_beta   90.00
_cell.angle_gamma   90.00
#
_symmetry.space_group_name_H-M   'P 1'
#
loop_
_entity.id
_entity.type
_entity.pdbx_description
1 polymer ?
#
loop_
_entity_poly.entity_id
_entity_poly.type
_entity_poly.pdbx_seq_one_letter_code
_entity_poly.pdbx_strand_id
1 'polypeptide(L)'
;MKIYRILSLMVLVALMCVPAKAQNDELRHEVAISYGVEPNSVWVDAMTDIIPAMFGQRTDNKKWFGSLGVEYFYHTSPLVGVGGIFTTNVASEDVYSKDELKSYRTKSYFSLMPAVKLNWLRKDRWGLYSKAAAGVYFGRFADKGYDVNGKKVGKSEVETGWGFNWQASLIGIEAGSDNDRGFIELGVGEQGVALAGVRCKF
;
A
#
# COMPACT_ATOMS: atom_id res chain seq x y z
N MET A 1 -10.12 17.38 -4.61
CA MET A 1 -9.59 17.88 -3.31
C MET A 1 -8.75 16.88 -2.50
N LYS A 2 -8.67 15.59 -2.86
CA LYS A 2 -7.89 14.58 -2.11
C LYS A 2 -6.45 14.40 -2.61
N ILE A 3 -6.20 14.58 -3.90
CA ILE A 3 -4.86 14.40 -4.52
C ILE A 3 -3.85 15.44 -3.99
N TYR A 4 -4.26 16.69 -3.81
CA TYR A 4 -3.35 17.73 -3.29
C TYR A 4 -2.88 17.45 -1.84
N ARG A 5 -3.70 16.78 -1.01
CA ARG A 5 -3.32 16.41 0.36
C ARG A 5 -2.26 15.30 0.37
N ILE A 6 -2.31 14.40 -0.59
CA ILE A 6 -1.32 13.32 -0.73
C ILE A 6 -0.02 13.89 -1.28
N LEU A 7 -0.12 14.73 -2.31
CA LEU A 7 1.05 15.43 -2.86
C LEU A 7 1.73 16.30 -1.78
N SER A 8 0.96 17.02 -0.96
CA SER A 8 1.51 17.81 0.15
C SER A 8 2.14 16.94 1.24
N LEU A 9 1.59 15.75 1.52
CA LEU A 9 2.19 14.81 2.47
C LEU A 9 3.50 14.24 1.93
N MET A 10 3.55 13.87 0.65
CA MET A 10 4.78 13.41 -0.01
C MET A 10 5.86 14.49 -0.04
N VAL A 11 5.47 15.74 -0.30
CA VAL A 11 6.39 16.91 -0.27
C VAL A 11 6.86 17.19 1.16
N LEU A 12 5.97 17.08 2.17
CA LEU A 12 6.33 17.28 3.57
C LEU A 12 7.34 16.24 4.07
N VAL A 13 7.17 14.98 3.66
CA VAL A 13 8.10 13.90 4.03
C VAL A 13 9.42 14.03 3.26
N ALA A 14 9.37 14.41 1.98
CA ALA A 14 10.58 14.73 1.24
C ALA A 14 11.37 15.91 1.86
N LEU A 15 10.67 16.89 2.46
CA LEU A 15 11.30 17.99 3.20
C LEU A 15 11.84 17.56 4.58
N MET A 16 11.32 16.48 5.18
CA MET A 16 11.87 15.92 6.41
C MET A 16 13.14 15.08 6.18
N CYS A 17 13.44 14.72 4.94
CA CYS A 17 14.70 14.13 4.51
C CYS A 17 15.82 15.19 4.36
N VAL A 18 15.80 16.29 5.15
CA VAL A 18 16.92 17.20 5.24
C VAL A 18 18.11 16.41 5.79
N PRO A 19 19.23 16.30 5.05
CA PRO A 19 20.33 15.45 5.46
C PRO A 19 20.89 15.95 6.79
N ALA A 20 20.64 15.19 7.84
CA ALA A 20 21.56 15.24 8.96
C ALA A 20 22.91 14.78 8.40
N LYS A 21 23.81 15.69 8.15
CA LYS A 21 25.20 15.39 7.77
C LYS A 21 25.84 14.61 8.91
N ALA A 22 25.58 13.31 8.93
CA ALA A 22 26.37 12.38 9.70
C ALA A 22 27.70 12.22 8.93
N GLN A 23 28.75 12.68 9.51
CA GLN A 23 30.10 12.48 9.03
C GLN A 23 30.37 10.98 8.93
N ASN A 24 30.78 10.53 7.74
CA ASN A 24 31.58 9.34 7.48
C ASN A 24 31.10 8.00 8.05
N ASP A 25 29.87 7.58 7.70
CA ASP A 25 29.56 6.13 7.70
C ASP A 25 28.64 5.82 6.52
N GLU A 26 28.81 4.62 5.94
CA GLU A 26 27.96 4.12 4.87
C GLU A 26 26.49 4.37 5.24
N LEU A 27 25.73 4.96 4.31
CA LEU A 27 24.30 5.26 4.48
C LEU A 27 23.52 3.96 4.73
N ARG A 28 23.33 3.62 6.01
CA ARG A 28 22.77 2.33 6.44
C ARG A 28 21.29 2.36 6.66
N HIS A 29 20.74 3.53 6.89
CA HIS A 29 19.31 3.70 7.12
C HIS A 29 18.64 4.17 5.85
N GLU A 30 17.50 3.60 5.54
CA GLU A 30 16.67 3.94 4.39
C GLU A 30 15.22 4.06 4.83
N VAL A 31 14.58 5.18 4.52
CA VAL A 31 13.14 5.40 4.66
C VAL A 31 12.55 5.66 3.29
N ALA A 32 11.42 5.06 2.98
CA ALA A 32 10.74 5.27 1.70
C ALA A 32 9.23 5.46 1.89
N ILE A 33 8.65 6.18 0.93
CA ILE A 33 7.20 6.28 0.76
C ILE A 33 6.88 5.87 -0.66
N SER A 34 5.85 5.03 -0.80
CA SER A 34 5.43 4.50 -2.08
C SER A 34 3.91 4.59 -2.26
N TYR A 35 3.51 4.61 -3.51
CA TYR A 35 2.14 4.42 -3.95
C TYR A 35 2.10 3.29 -4.97
N GLY A 36 1.24 2.31 -4.72
CA GLY A 36 1.10 1.14 -5.59
C GLY A 36 -0.32 0.97 -6.12
N VAL A 37 -0.42 0.26 -7.24
CA VAL A 37 -1.68 -0.06 -7.91
C VAL A 37 -1.93 -1.57 -7.86
N GLU A 38 -3.21 -1.96 -7.79
CA GLU A 38 -3.67 -3.36 -7.75
C GLU A 38 -3.01 -4.21 -6.63
N PRO A 39 -3.18 -3.84 -5.34
CA PRO A 39 -2.72 -4.69 -4.24
C PRO A 39 -3.50 -6.01 -4.16
N ASN A 40 -2.92 -6.95 -3.45
CA ASN A 40 -3.45 -8.30 -3.21
C ASN A 40 -4.87 -8.30 -2.62
N SER A 41 -5.19 -7.36 -1.77
CA SER A 41 -6.53 -7.20 -1.18
C SER A 41 -7.64 -7.04 -2.22
N VAL A 42 -7.36 -6.48 -3.41
CA VAL A 42 -8.33 -6.38 -4.52
C VAL A 42 -8.68 -7.75 -5.10
N TRP A 43 -7.69 -8.63 -5.26
CA TRP A 43 -7.89 -9.98 -5.76
C TRP A 43 -8.67 -10.84 -4.77
N VAL A 44 -8.37 -10.70 -3.47
CA VAL A 44 -9.10 -11.39 -2.39
C VAL A 44 -10.56 -10.91 -2.37
N ASP A 45 -10.80 -9.61 -2.49
CA ASP A 45 -12.14 -9.05 -2.57
C ASP A 45 -12.92 -9.56 -3.80
N ALA A 46 -12.27 -9.64 -4.97
CA ALA A 46 -12.90 -10.17 -6.17
C ALA A 46 -13.30 -11.65 -6.01
N MET A 47 -12.48 -12.46 -5.35
CA MET A 47 -12.79 -13.86 -5.07
C MET A 47 -13.93 -14.02 -4.04
N THR A 48 -13.96 -13.18 -3.00
CA THR A 48 -15.02 -13.23 -1.98
C THR A 48 -16.37 -12.78 -2.48
N ASP A 49 -16.44 -11.98 -3.54
CA ASP A 49 -17.70 -11.52 -4.15
C ASP A 49 -18.40 -12.60 -5.02
N ILE A 50 -17.71 -13.67 -5.39
CA ILE A 50 -18.29 -14.77 -6.19
C ILE A 50 -19.44 -15.44 -5.46
N ILE A 51 -19.31 -15.71 -4.15
CA ILE A 51 -20.33 -16.39 -3.36
C ILE A 51 -21.60 -15.54 -3.22
N PRO A 52 -21.55 -14.27 -2.80
CA PRO A 52 -22.72 -13.37 -2.78
C PRO A 52 -23.37 -13.20 -4.16
N ALA A 53 -22.59 -13.18 -5.24
CA ALA A 53 -23.11 -13.07 -6.61
C ALA A 53 -24.00 -14.27 -6.98
N MET A 54 -23.68 -15.48 -6.52
CA MET A 54 -24.52 -16.68 -6.72
C MET A 54 -25.89 -16.55 -6.02
N PHE A 55 -26.03 -15.70 -5.01
CA PHE A 55 -27.29 -15.42 -4.30
C PHE A 55 -27.99 -14.12 -4.77
N GLY A 56 -27.63 -13.60 -5.95
CA GLY A 56 -28.26 -12.44 -6.56
C GLY A 56 -27.86 -11.08 -5.96
N GLN A 57 -26.73 -11.04 -5.24
CA GLN A 57 -26.10 -9.78 -4.84
C GLN A 57 -25.11 -9.35 -5.92
N ARG A 58 -25.14 -8.06 -6.27
CA ARG A 58 -24.20 -7.47 -7.23
C ARG A 58 -23.48 -6.30 -6.58
N THR A 59 -22.18 -6.24 -6.78
CA THR A 59 -21.34 -5.15 -6.33
C THR A 59 -20.96 -4.29 -7.53
N ASP A 60 -21.34 -3.02 -7.50
CA ASP A 60 -21.04 -2.06 -8.56
C ASP A 60 -20.28 -0.85 -7.99
N ASN A 61 -19.76 0.01 -8.88
CA ASN A 61 -19.06 1.25 -8.54
C ASN A 61 -17.87 1.06 -7.59
N LYS A 62 -17.13 -0.03 -7.74
CA LYS A 62 -15.91 -0.26 -6.97
C LYS A 62 -14.92 0.90 -7.21
N LYS A 63 -14.76 1.73 -6.21
CA LYS A 63 -13.75 2.79 -6.17
C LYS A 63 -12.63 2.34 -5.27
N TRP A 64 -11.48 2.21 -5.86
CA TRP A 64 -10.32 1.75 -5.16
C TRP A 64 -9.22 2.82 -5.20
N PHE A 65 -8.65 3.07 -4.04
CA PHE A 65 -7.56 4.00 -3.87
C PHE A 65 -6.32 3.19 -3.56
N GLY A 66 -5.41 3.01 -4.50
CA GLY A 66 -4.17 2.26 -4.40
C GLY A 66 -3.59 1.98 -3.01
N SER A 67 -2.44 1.38 -2.94
CA SER A 67 -1.72 1.12 -1.70
C SER A 67 -0.77 2.27 -1.40
N LEU A 68 -0.90 2.90 -0.22
CA LEU A 68 0.12 3.78 0.31
C LEU A 68 1.05 2.97 1.22
N GLY A 69 2.36 3.03 0.94
CA GLY A 69 3.39 2.33 1.70
C GLY A 69 4.38 3.28 2.37
N VAL A 70 4.77 2.94 3.58
CA VAL A 70 5.93 3.49 4.28
C VAL A 70 6.88 2.36 4.57
N GLU A 71 8.14 2.50 4.21
CA GLU A 71 9.15 1.47 4.34
C GLU A 71 10.33 2.00 5.16
N TYR A 72 10.90 1.13 5.97
CA TYR A 72 12.17 1.36 6.65
C TYR A 72 13.06 0.16 6.44
N PHE A 73 14.31 0.39 6.06
CA PHE A 73 15.34 -0.63 5.95
C PHE A 73 16.63 -0.19 6.64
N TYR A 74 17.25 -1.12 7.34
CA TYR A 74 18.61 -1.04 7.83
C TYR A 74 19.49 -1.94 6.94
N HIS A 75 20.48 -1.36 6.30
CA HIS A 75 21.42 -2.08 5.43
C HIS A 75 22.53 -2.72 6.27
N THR A 76 22.43 -4.02 6.49
CA THR A 76 23.45 -4.82 7.18
C THR A 76 24.70 -4.98 6.33
N SER A 77 24.55 -4.89 5.01
CA SER A 77 25.61 -4.88 4.03
C SER A 77 25.19 -4.09 2.77
N PRO A 78 26.10 -3.76 1.86
CA PRO A 78 25.72 -3.13 0.59
C PRO A 78 24.69 -3.92 -0.24
N LEU A 79 24.62 -5.23 -0.04
CA LEU A 79 23.72 -6.13 -0.76
C LEU A 79 22.38 -6.34 -0.04
N VAL A 80 22.37 -6.32 1.29
CA VAL A 80 21.21 -6.76 2.09
C VAL A 80 20.74 -5.66 3.02
N GLY A 81 19.46 -5.32 2.89
CA GLY A 81 18.70 -4.51 3.84
C GLY A 81 17.63 -5.34 4.53
N VAL A 82 17.47 -5.17 5.83
CA VAL A 82 16.40 -5.76 6.63
C VAL A 82 15.56 -4.67 7.25
N GLY A 83 14.24 -4.87 7.32
CA GLY A 83 13.38 -3.81 7.81
C GLY A 83 11.92 -4.18 7.88
N GLY A 84 11.05 -3.21 7.62
CA GLY A 84 9.62 -3.39 7.65
C GLY A 84 8.90 -2.46 6.69
N ILE A 85 7.71 -2.90 6.30
CA ILE A 85 6.80 -2.20 5.41
C ILE A 85 5.46 -2.06 6.13
N PHE A 86 4.97 -0.83 6.20
CA PHE A 86 3.61 -0.53 6.58
C PHE A 86 2.83 -0.08 5.36
N THR A 87 1.63 -0.65 5.14
CA THR A 87 0.75 -0.25 4.04
C THR A 87 -0.65 0.11 4.54
N THR A 88 -1.31 0.97 3.80
CA THR A 88 -2.73 1.25 3.99
C THR A 88 -3.46 1.35 2.66
N ASN A 89 -4.59 0.66 2.57
CA ASN A 89 -5.47 0.62 1.40
C ASN A 89 -6.89 0.97 1.80
N VAL A 90 -7.59 1.68 0.94
CA VAL A 90 -9.01 2.01 1.15
C VAL A 90 -9.78 1.70 -0.14
N ALA A 91 -10.79 0.87 -0.01
CA ALA A 91 -11.74 0.57 -1.08
C ALA A 91 -13.16 0.99 -0.66
N SER A 92 -13.96 1.38 -1.63
CA SER A 92 -15.37 1.71 -1.44
C SER A 92 -16.18 1.07 -2.54
N GLU A 93 -17.32 0.47 -2.20
CA GLU A 93 -18.20 -0.21 -3.13
C GLU A 93 -19.67 0.02 -2.79
N ASP A 94 -20.54 -0.02 -3.82
CA ASP A 94 -21.98 0.00 -3.68
C ASP A 94 -22.49 -1.44 -3.78
N VAL A 95 -23.25 -1.90 -2.81
CA VAL A 95 -23.83 -3.25 -2.77
C VAL A 95 -25.30 -3.18 -3.17
N TYR A 96 -25.67 -3.88 -4.25
CA TYR A 96 -27.03 -4.02 -4.74
C TYR A 96 -27.59 -5.41 -4.39
N SER A 97 -28.86 -5.48 -4.08
CA SER A 97 -29.60 -6.73 -3.93
C SER A 97 -30.90 -6.62 -4.73
N LYS A 98 -31.12 -7.52 -5.68
CA LYS A 98 -32.28 -7.50 -6.59
C LYS A 98 -32.46 -6.14 -7.31
N ASP A 99 -31.34 -5.58 -7.81
CA ASP A 99 -31.26 -4.29 -8.50
C ASP A 99 -31.59 -3.05 -7.65
N GLU A 100 -31.81 -3.19 -6.34
CA GLU A 100 -31.94 -2.08 -5.41
C GLU A 100 -30.63 -1.84 -4.63
N LEU A 101 -30.23 -0.56 -4.49
CA LEU A 101 -29.05 -0.17 -3.71
C LEU A 101 -29.33 -0.43 -2.22
N LYS A 102 -28.61 -1.38 -1.63
CA LYS A 102 -28.82 -1.83 -0.27
C LYS A 102 -27.86 -1.16 0.73
N SER A 103 -26.60 -1.08 0.38
CA SER A 103 -25.59 -0.50 1.29
C SER A 103 -24.39 0.06 0.53
N TYR A 104 -23.69 0.95 1.21
CA TYR A 104 -22.37 1.46 0.82
C TYR A 104 -21.34 0.88 1.79
N ARG A 105 -20.41 0.09 1.26
CA ARG A 105 -19.35 -0.55 2.02
C ARG A 105 -18.04 0.19 1.83
N THR A 106 -17.36 0.48 2.94
CA THR A 106 -15.99 0.98 2.94
C THR A 106 -15.09 -0.04 3.62
N LYS A 107 -14.08 -0.50 2.91
CA LYS A 107 -13.06 -1.43 3.39
C LYS A 107 -11.76 -0.66 3.58
N SER A 108 -11.14 -0.79 4.75
CA SER A 108 -9.83 -0.20 5.05
C SER A 108 -8.91 -1.30 5.54
N TYR A 109 -7.74 -1.42 4.92
CA TYR A 109 -6.73 -2.42 5.26
C TYR A 109 -5.46 -1.71 5.73
N PHE A 110 -4.87 -2.23 6.79
CA PHE A 110 -3.58 -1.80 7.33
C PHE A 110 -2.71 -3.03 7.47
N SER A 111 -1.53 -3.02 6.87
CA SER A 111 -0.62 -4.17 6.91
C SER A 111 0.73 -3.77 7.49
N LEU A 112 1.31 -4.66 8.28
CA LEU A 112 2.65 -4.55 8.82
C LEU A 112 3.43 -5.82 8.47
N MET A 113 4.52 -5.65 7.73
CA MET A 113 5.27 -6.76 7.17
C MET A 113 6.78 -6.56 7.40
N PRO A 114 7.46 -7.39 8.21
CA PRO A 114 8.90 -7.56 8.13
C PRO A 114 9.34 -7.81 6.70
N ALA A 115 10.47 -7.21 6.31
CA ALA A 115 10.91 -7.21 4.92
C ALA A 115 12.43 -7.39 4.79
N VAL A 116 12.83 -7.98 3.66
CA VAL A 116 14.23 -8.08 3.22
C VAL A 116 14.34 -7.47 1.83
N LYS A 117 15.35 -6.64 1.63
CA LYS A 117 15.71 -6.01 0.36
C LYS A 117 17.07 -6.52 -0.08
N LEU A 118 17.17 -6.96 -1.34
CA LEU A 118 18.41 -7.44 -1.97
C LEU A 118 18.79 -6.49 -3.09
N ASN A 119 19.90 -5.77 -2.93
CA ASN A 119 20.42 -4.86 -3.95
C ASN A 119 21.35 -5.64 -4.87
N TRP A 120 20.94 -5.91 -6.11
CA TRP A 120 21.74 -6.66 -7.08
C TRP A 120 22.82 -5.81 -7.73
N LEU A 121 22.46 -4.54 -7.97
CA LEU A 121 23.37 -3.56 -8.58
C LEU A 121 23.20 -2.22 -7.87
N ARG A 122 24.31 -1.66 -7.43
CA ARG A 122 24.37 -0.35 -6.79
C ARG A 122 25.43 0.49 -7.50
N LYS A 123 24.97 1.52 -8.19
CA LYS A 123 25.79 2.55 -8.84
C LYS A 123 25.50 3.90 -8.17
N ASP A 124 26.36 4.88 -8.41
CA ASP A 124 26.25 6.21 -7.77
C ASP A 124 24.89 6.86 -8.03
N ARG A 125 24.34 6.72 -9.24
CA ARG A 125 23.08 7.38 -9.63
C ARG A 125 21.90 6.46 -9.84
N TRP A 126 22.08 5.14 -9.87
CA TRP A 126 21.01 4.19 -10.07
C TRP A 126 21.33 2.83 -9.48
N GLY A 127 20.31 2.02 -9.25
CA GLY A 127 20.44 0.69 -8.70
C GLY A 127 19.30 -0.23 -9.09
N LEU A 128 19.55 -1.54 -8.97
CA LEU A 128 18.56 -2.60 -9.14
C LEU A 128 18.46 -3.42 -7.86
N TYR A 129 17.26 -3.78 -7.48
CA TYR A 129 17.00 -4.58 -6.28
C TYR A 129 15.75 -5.44 -6.42
N SER A 130 15.61 -6.39 -5.52
CA SER A 130 14.37 -7.10 -5.20
C SER A 130 14.03 -6.93 -3.73
N LYS A 131 12.75 -7.16 -3.39
CA LYS A 131 12.26 -7.03 -2.04
C LYS A 131 11.22 -8.11 -1.76
N ALA A 132 11.27 -8.70 -0.58
CA ALA A 132 10.26 -9.63 -0.10
C ALA A 132 9.83 -9.24 1.31
N ALA A 133 8.54 -9.32 1.57
CA ALA A 133 7.95 -9.03 2.86
C ALA A 133 6.80 -10.00 3.15
N ALA A 134 6.61 -10.34 4.41
CA ALA A 134 5.49 -11.14 4.87
C ALA A 134 5.10 -10.73 6.28
N GLY A 135 3.81 -10.70 6.59
CA GLY A 135 3.32 -10.25 7.88
C GLY A 135 1.83 -10.38 8.04
N VAL A 136 1.21 -9.42 8.69
CA VAL A 136 -0.21 -9.44 9.01
C VAL A 136 -0.91 -8.19 8.50
N TYR A 137 -2.17 -8.34 8.16
CA TYR A 137 -3.06 -7.21 7.92
C TYR A 137 -4.17 -7.16 8.96
N PHE A 138 -4.66 -5.95 9.19
CA PHE A 138 -5.86 -5.65 9.93
C PHE A 138 -6.85 -4.95 9.01
N GLY A 139 -8.04 -5.54 8.85
CA GLY A 139 -9.12 -5.03 8.03
C GLY A 139 -10.24 -4.43 8.88
N ARG A 140 -10.76 -3.29 8.46
CA ARG A 140 -11.96 -2.66 9.02
C ARG A 140 -12.98 -2.50 7.90
N PHE A 141 -14.14 -3.11 8.08
CA PHE A 141 -15.27 -3.10 7.14
C PHE A 141 -16.39 -2.29 7.76
N ALA A 142 -16.83 -1.25 7.08
CA ALA A 142 -17.90 -0.38 7.55
C ALA A 142 -19.02 -0.36 6.52
N ASP A 143 -20.18 -0.93 6.87
CA ASP A 143 -21.38 -0.96 6.05
C ASP A 143 -22.35 0.13 6.49
N LYS A 144 -22.85 0.93 5.53
CA LYS A 144 -23.87 1.95 5.73
C LYS A 144 -25.08 1.60 4.87
N GLY A 145 -26.20 1.24 5.51
CA GLY A 145 -27.46 0.97 4.83
C GLY A 145 -28.07 2.22 4.18
N TYR A 146 -28.87 2.01 3.12
CA TYR A 146 -29.68 3.03 2.48
C TYR A 146 -31.17 2.69 2.64
N ASP A 147 -31.99 3.73 2.78
CA ASP A 147 -33.46 3.62 2.72
C ASP A 147 -33.93 3.56 1.27
N VAL A 148 -35.20 3.11 1.05
CA VAL A 148 -35.89 3.06 -0.27
C VAL A 148 -35.82 4.38 -1.03
N ASN A 149 -35.60 5.50 -0.34
CA ASN A 149 -35.43 6.84 -0.92
C ASN A 149 -33.96 7.23 -1.19
N GLY A 150 -33.00 6.29 -1.07
CA GLY A 150 -31.57 6.57 -1.26
C GLY A 150 -30.91 7.39 -0.14
N LYS A 151 -31.62 7.58 0.99
CA LYS A 151 -31.08 8.31 2.14
C LYS A 151 -30.34 7.35 3.07
N LYS A 152 -29.14 7.72 3.49
CA LYS A 152 -28.33 6.92 4.43
C LYS A 152 -29.10 6.76 5.75
N VAL A 153 -29.44 5.53 6.09
CA VAL A 153 -30.22 5.20 7.28
C VAL A 153 -29.49 4.11 8.05
N GLY A 154 -29.42 4.29 9.35
CA GLY A 154 -28.96 3.26 10.28
C GLY A 154 -27.55 3.49 10.86
N LYS A 155 -27.25 2.74 11.91
CA LYS A 155 -25.91 2.66 12.49
C LYS A 155 -24.99 1.94 11.52
N SER A 156 -23.81 2.49 11.30
CA SER A 156 -22.75 1.79 10.57
C SER A 156 -22.37 0.52 11.33
N GLU A 157 -22.60 -0.63 10.75
CA GLU A 157 -22.04 -1.88 11.28
C GLU A 157 -20.55 -1.90 10.91
N VAL A 158 -19.71 -2.15 11.91
CA VAL A 158 -18.27 -2.18 11.76
C VAL A 158 -17.80 -3.57 12.14
N GLU A 159 -17.29 -4.29 11.16
CA GLU A 159 -16.61 -5.55 11.36
C GLU A 159 -15.10 -5.35 11.25
N THR A 160 -14.34 -6.14 11.99
CA THR A 160 -12.88 -6.14 11.95
C THR A 160 -12.38 -7.55 11.74
N GLY A 161 -11.30 -7.67 10.97
CA GLY A 161 -10.65 -8.95 10.70
C GLY A 161 -9.14 -8.78 10.62
N TRP A 162 -8.42 -9.87 10.75
CA TRP A 162 -6.97 -9.90 10.56
C TRP A 162 -6.58 -11.16 9.78
N GLY A 163 -5.44 -11.12 9.13
CA GLY A 163 -4.96 -12.25 8.36
C GLY A 163 -3.52 -12.07 7.93
N PHE A 164 -3.02 -13.07 7.21
CA PHE A 164 -1.68 -13.07 6.63
C PHE A 164 -1.62 -12.18 5.39
N ASN A 165 -0.51 -11.47 5.24
CA ASN A 165 -0.25 -10.66 4.05
C ASN A 165 1.22 -10.76 3.63
N TRP A 166 1.51 -10.44 2.37
CA TRP A 166 2.85 -10.53 1.81
C TRP A 166 3.05 -9.60 0.62
N GLN A 167 4.32 -9.36 0.28
CA GLN A 167 4.74 -8.64 -0.92
C GLN A 167 6.02 -9.28 -1.46
N ALA A 168 6.08 -9.47 -2.77
CA ALA A 168 7.30 -9.85 -3.49
C ALA A 168 7.50 -8.87 -4.65
N SER A 169 8.45 -7.96 -4.51
CA SER A 169 8.89 -7.08 -5.59
C SER A 169 10.03 -7.77 -6.33
N LEU A 170 9.74 -8.25 -7.54
CA LEU A 170 10.69 -9.03 -8.34
C LEU A 170 11.83 -8.16 -8.85
N ILE A 171 11.51 -6.96 -9.30
CA ILE A 171 12.48 -5.99 -9.78
C ILE A 171 12.08 -4.58 -9.35
N GLY A 172 13.03 -3.87 -8.75
CA GLY A 172 12.96 -2.45 -8.46
C GLY A 172 14.13 -1.74 -9.11
N ILE A 173 13.85 -0.59 -9.69
CA ILE A 173 14.83 0.32 -10.26
C ILE A 173 14.79 1.60 -9.44
N GLU A 174 15.92 2.04 -8.92
CA GLU A 174 16.06 3.30 -8.21
C GLU A 174 17.04 4.22 -8.93
N ALA A 175 16.77 5.52 -8.95
CA ALA A 175 17.64 6.53 -9.52
C ALA A 175 17.57 7.85 -8.76
N GLY A 176 18.70 8.55 -8.65
CA GLY A 176 18.80 9.83 -7.93
C GLY A 176 20.21 10.14 -7.46
N SER A 177 20.29 10.80 -6.32
CA SER A 177 21.54 11.08 -5.59
C SER A 177 21.95 9.92 -4.69
N ASP A 178 23.02 10.09 -3.92
CA ASP A 178 23.43 9.11 -2.92
C ASP A 178 22.39 8.98 -1.81
N ASN A 179 21.78 10.08 -1.40
CA ASN A 179 20.81 10.12 -0.31
C ASN A 179 19.38 9.95 -0.81
N ASP A 180 18.97 10.70 -1.86
CA ASP A 180 17.58 10.77 -2.29
C ASP A 180 17.41 10.11 -3.65
N ARG A 181 16.53 9.11 -3.73
CA ARG A 181 16.25 8.34 -4.93
C ARG A 181 14.76 8.19 -5.16
N GLY A 182 14.34 8.43 -6.40
CA GLY A 182 13.07 7.92 -6.90
C GLY A 182 13.19 6.45 -7.24
N PHE A 183 12.10 5.69 -7.13
CA PHE A 183 12.09 4.29 -7.52
C PHE A 183 10.76 3.86 -8.13
N ILE A 184 10.84 2.81 -8.93
CA ILE A 184 9.69 2.09 -9.49
C ILE A 184 9.95 0.59 -9.23
N GLU A 185 8.91 -0.13 -8.83
CA GLU A 185 8.96 -1.58 -8.61
C GLU A 185 7.87 -2.29 -9.39
N LEU A 186 8.18 -3.50 -9.82
CA LEU A 186 7.21 -4.47 -10.33
C LEU A 186 7.24 -5.71 -9.42
N GLY A 187 6.07 -6.14 -9.00
CA GLY A 187 5.94 -7.25 -8.07
C GLY A 187 4.53 -7.77 -7.95
N VAL A 188 4.27 -8.50 -6.90
CA VAL A 188 2.95 -9.04 -6.54
C VAL A 188 2.80 -8.98 -5.03
N GLY A 189 1.65 -8.58 -4.56
CA GLY A 189 1.32 -8.55 -3.14
C GLY A 189 0.57 -7.30 -2.71
N GLU A 190 0.67 -6.96 -1.43
CA GLU A 190 -0.15 -5.92 -0.80
C GLU A 190 0.25 -4.49 -1.17
N GLN A 191 1.49 -4.25 -1.54
CA GLN A 191 1.88 -2.93 -2.04
C GLN A 191 1.37 -2.69 -3.48
N GLY A 192 1.06 -3.77 -4.22
CA GLY A 192 0.56 -3.71 -5.59
C GLY A 192 1.46 -4.39 -6.60
N VAL A 193 0.97 -4.47 -7.84
CA VAL A 193 1.71 -5.06 -8.98
C VAL A 193 2.75 -4.09 -9.51
N ALA A 194 2.42 -2.81 -9.56
CA ALA A 194 3.35 -1.74 -9.89
C ALA A 194 3.28 -0.66 -8.82
N LEU A 195 4.42 -0.21 -8.35
CA LEU A 195 4.52 0.86 -7.38
C LEU A 195 5.64 1.83 -7.73
N ALA A 196 5.47 3.06 -7.31
CA ALA A 196 6.46 4.12 -7.45
C ALA A 196 6.58 4.90 -6.14
N GLY A 197 7.76 5.45 -5.88
CA GLY A 197 7.99 6.16 -4.65
C GLY A 197 9.30 6.94 -4.62
N VAL A 198 9.55 7.49 -3.44
CA VAL A 198 10.79 8.19 -3.12
C VAL A 198 11.38 7.58 -1.85
N ARG A 199 12.69 7.55 -1.77
CA ARG A 199 13.44 7.07 -0.61
C ARG A 199 14.58 7.99 -0.26
N CYS A 200 14.88 8.03 1.02
CA CYS A 200 16.00 8.76 1.58
C CYS A 200 16.90 7.79 2.35
N LYS A 201 18.21 7.89 2.13
CA LYS A 201 19.25 7.12 2.83
C LYS A 201 20.07 8.05 3.70
N PHE A 202 20.37 7.61 4.92
CA PHE A 202 21.13 8.38 5.92
C PHE A 202 21.90 7.49 6.89
#